data_f727e5956967ff44386763e56a9595ff
#
_entry.id   f727e5956967ff44386763e56a9595ff
#
_cell.length_a   1.000
_cell.length_b   1.000
_cell.length_c   1.000
_cell.angle_alpha   90.00
_cell.angle_beta   90.00
_cell.angle_gamma   90.00
#
_symmetry.space_group_name_H-M   'P 1'
#
loop_
_entity.id
_entity.type
_entity.pdbx_description
1 polymer ?
#
loop_
_entity_poly.entity_id
_entity_poly.type
_entity_poly.pdbx_seq_one_letter_code
_entity_poly.pdbx_strand_id
1 'polypeptide(L)' 'NNSSPRLFQDDSSVYVYSEKELDNLTIGITDMMGNVYHYEVTTVPACTYYAVPIASLPAGTYYLSIYQGSNYVIGMFTVN' A
#
# COMPACT_ATOMS: atom_id res chain seq x y z
N ASN A 1 18.48 5.94 -0.25
CA ASN A 1 18.02 6.85 0.77
C ASN A 1 17.10 6.16 1.75
N ASN A 2 17.37 6.32 3.04
CA ASN A 2 16.68 5.61 4.10
C ASN A 2 15.24 6.06 4.33
N SER A 3 14.83 7.16 3.72
CA SER A 3 13.49 7.69 3.94
C SER A 3 12.45 7.14 2.97
N SER A 4 12.82 6.26 2.06
CA SER A 4 11.86 5.65 1.13
C SER A 4 10.89 4.77 1.89
N PRO A 5 9.59 4.84 1.56
CA PRO A 5 8.61 3.95 2.16
C PRO A 5 8.89 2.49 1.81
N ARG A 6 8.48 1.60 2.71
CA ARG A 6 8.61 0.16 2.52
C ARG A 6 7.23 -0.48 2.63
N LEU A 7 7.05 -1.56 1.89
CA LEU A 7 5.80 -2.29 1.83
C LEU A 7 5.98 -3.67 2.43
N PHE A 8 5.00 -4.11 3.21
CA PHE A 8 5.02 -5.41 3.88
C PHE A 8 3.67 -6.08 3.74
N GLN A 9 3.62 -7.37 3.99
CA GLN A 9 2.38 -8.15 3.95
C GLN A 9 2.40 -9.23 5.01
N ASP A 10 1.24 -9.46 5.62
CA ASP A 10 0.95 -10.70 6.33
C ASP A 10 -0.40 -11.24 5.84
N ASP A 11 -0.98 -12.21 6.54
CA ASP A 11 -2.22 -12.84 6.09
C ASP A 11 -3.42 -11.90 6.14
N SER A 12 -3.37 -10.85 6.94
CA SER A 12 -4.53 -9.99 7.17
C SER A 12 -4.44 -8.66 6.42
N SER A 13 -3.24 -8.17 6.13
CA SER A 13 -3.07 -6.81 5.62
C SER A 13 -1.82 -6.67 4.79
N VAL A 14 -1.80 -5.64 3.96
CA VAL A 14 -0.57 -5.04 3.46
C VAL A 14 -0.29 -3.79 4.28
N TYR A 15 0.98 -3.41 4.40
CA TYR A 15 1.39 -2.32 5.28
C TYR A 15 2.30 -1.37 4.54
N VAL A 16 2.11 -0.08 4.84
CA VAL A 16 3.02 0.98 4.40
C VAL A 16 3.77 1.48 5.62
N TYR A 17 5.09 1.52 5.54
CA TYR A 17 5.94 2.01 6.63
C TYR A 17 6.93 3.04 6.09
N SER A 18 7.09 4.12 6.82
CA SER A 18 8.12 5.12 6.52
C SER A 18 8.67 5.69 7.82
N GLU A 19 9.95 6.01 7.81
CA GLU A 19 10.57 6.70 8.94
C GLU A 19 10.16 8.16 9.01
N LYS A 20 9.61 8.70 7.92
CA LYS A 20 9.07 10.07 7.86
C LYS A 20 7.56 10.01 7.72
N GLU A 21 6.88 11.03 8.25
CA GLU A 21 5.45 11.17 8.00
C GLU A 21 5.20 11.36 6.50
N LEU A 22 4.17 10.71 5.99
CA LEU A 22 3.77 10.82 4.59
C LEU A 22 2.38 11.46 4.54
N ASP A 23 2.36 12.76 4.21
CA ASP A 23 1.11 13.50 4.08
C ASP A 23 0.52 13.32 2.68
N ASN A 24 -0.79 13.32 2.60
CA ASN A 24 -1.52 13.22 1.32
C ASN A 24 -1.02 12.05 0.49
N LEU A 25 -0.82 10.90 1.15
CA LEU A 25 -0.41 9.69 0.46
C LEU A 25 -1.64 9.03 -0.14
N THR A 26 -1.61 8.77 -1.43
CA THR A 26 -2.62 7.97 -2.10
C THR A 26 -2.21 6.51 -2.02
N ILE A 27 -3.12 5.67 -1.54
CA ILE A 27 -2.91 4.22 -1.44
C ILE A 27 -3.96 3.54 -2.29
N GLY A 28 -3.53 2.69 -3.22
CA GLY A 28 -4.43 1.93 -4.08
C GLY A 28 -4.07 0.48 -4.17
N ILE A 29 -5.09 -0.37 -4.31
CA ILE A 29 -4.91 -1.78 -4.63
C ILE A 29 -5.69 -2.05 -5.90
N THR A 30 -5.01 -2.63 -6.88
CA THR A 30 -5.63 -3.04 -8.15
C THR A 30 -5.24 -4.47 -8.45
N ASP A 31 -6.06 -5.15 -9.26
CA ASP A 31 -5.67 -6.45 -9.79
C ASP A 31 -4.93 -6.27 -11.11
N MET A 32 -4.60 -7.38 -11.76
CA MET A 32 -3.84 -7.37 -13.02
C MET A 32 -4.64 -6.80 -14.19
N MET A 33 -5.97 -6.72 -14.05
CA MET A 33 -6.86 -6.16 -15.07
C MET A 33 -7.16 -4.68 -14.84
N GLY A 34 -6.60 -4.10 -13.77
CA GLY A 34 -6.82 -2.70 -13.44
C GLY A 34 -8.07 -2.42 -12.61
N ASN A 35 -8.76 -3.45 -12.14
CA ASN A 35 -9.90 -3.25 -11.23
C ASN A 35 -9.41 -2.74 -9.89
N VAL A 36 -10.07 -1.70 -9.36
CA VAL A 36 -9.67 -1.06 -8.11
C VAL A 36 -10.43 -1.69 -6.95
N TYR A 37 -9.70 -2.19 -5.96
CA TYR A 37 -10.25 -2.79 -4.75
C TYR A 37 -10.09 -1.91 -3.53
N HIS A 38 -9.16 -0.96 -3.59
CA HIS A 38 -8.93 -0.03 -2.50
C HIS A 38 -8.38 1.27 -3.06
N TYR A 39 -8.86 2.38 -2.53
CA TYR A 39 -8.35 3.70 -2.87
C TYR A 39 -8.59 4.63 -1.69
N GLU A 40 -7.53 5.26 -1.20
CA GLU A 40 -7.67 6.27 -0.16
C GLU A 40 -6.55 7.29 -0.27
N VAL A 41 -6.80 8.46 0.29
CA VAL A 41 -5.78 9.48 0.50
C VAL A 41 -5.71 9.71 2.01
N THR A 42 -4.54 9.54 2.58
CA THR A 42 -4.37 9.56 4.03
C THR A 42 -3.01 10.10 4.43
N THR A 43 -2.82 10.32 5.72
CA THR A 43 -1.52 10.60 6.31
C THR A 43 -1.04 9.34 7.00
N VAL A 44 0.18 8.91 6.68
CA VAL A 44 0.82 7.81 7.38
C VAL A 44 1.82 8.43 8.37
N PRO A 45 1.59 8.29 9.67
CA PRO A 45 2.52 8.84 10.66
C PRO A 45 3.89 8.19 10.55
N ALA A 46 4.91 8.93 10.93
CA ALA A 46 6.28 8.41 10.95
C ALA A 46 6.38 7.16 11.82
N CYS A 47 7.17 6.20 11.39
CA CYS A 47 7.49 4.98 12.15
C CYS A 47 6.23 4.18 12.53
N THR A 48 5.24 4.18 11.67
CA THR A 48 3.98 3.49 11.86
C THR A 48 3.75 2.50 10.72
N TYR A 49 3.38 1.25 11.06
CA TYR A 49 2.95 0.29 10.05
C TYR A 49 1.48 0.54 9.77
N TYR A 50 1.21 1.26 8.68
CA TYR A 50 -0.15 1.61 8.30
C TYR A 50 -0.77 0.43 7.56
N ALA A 51 -1.81 -0.14 8.14
CA ALA A 51 -2.42 -1.38 7.65
C ALA A 51 -3.54 -1.10 6.67
N VAL A 52 -3.54 -1.83 5.56
CA VAL A 52 -4.66 -1.88 4.62
C VAL A 52 -5.14 -3.32 4.58
N PRO A 53 -6.37 -3.60 5.09
CA PRO A 53 -6.87 -4.97 5.16
C PRO A 53 -7.02 -5.61 3.78
N ILE A 54 -6.67 -6.89 3.67
CA ILE A 54 -6.78 -7.64 2.43
C ILE A 54 -7.58 -8.93 2.58
N ALA A 55 -8.10 -9.22 3.78
CA ALA A 55 -8.77 -10.50 4.04
C ALA A 55 -10.00 -10.72 3.19
N SER A 56 -10.66 -9.65 2.72
CA SER A 56 -11.85 -9.75 1.88
C SER A 56 -11.55 -9.83 0.38
N LEU A 57 -10.30 -9.71 -0.02
CA LEU A 57 -9.94 -9.74 -1.43
C LEU A 57 -10.03 -11.18 -1.97
N PRO A 58 -10.56 -11.36 -3.17
CA PRO A 58 -10.51 -12.67 -3.83
C PRO A 58 -9.06 -13.15 -3.98
N ALA A 59 -8.87 -14.46 -4.00
CA ALA A 59 -7.57 -15.05 -4.27
C ALA A 59 -7.05 -14.55 -5.62
N GLY A 60 -5.79 -14.15 -5.66
CA GLY A 60 -5.20 -13.63 -6.88
C GLY A 60 -3.97 -12.78 -6.64
N THR A 61 -3.54 -12.12 -7.70
CA THR A 61 -2.36 -11.25 -7.70
C THR A 61 -2.79 -9.80 -7.84
N TYR A 62 -2.18 -8.94 -7.03
CA TYR A 62 -2.56 -7.54 -6.93
C TYR A 62 -1.33 -6.65 -6.93
N TYR A 63 -1.56 -5.38 -7.25
CA TYR A 63 -0.57 -4.31 -7.06
C TYR A 63 -1.02 -3.43 -5.89
N LEU A 64 -0.08 -3.12 -5.01
CA LEU A 64 -0.21 -2.08 -4.01
C LEU A 64 0.57 -0.87 -4.52
N SER A 65 -0.11 0.23 -4.73
CA SER A 65 0.50 1.45 -5.27
C SER A 65 0.38 2.56 -4.26
N ILE A 66 1.48 3.25 -3.98
CA ILE A 66 1.45 4.43 -3.14
C ILE A 66 2.06 5.59 -3.91
N TYR A 67 1.40 6.74 -3.81
CA TYR A 67 1.80 7.95 -4.54
C TYR A 67 1.84 9.13 -3.58
N GLN A 68 2.85 9.96 -3.74
CA GLN A 68 2.93 11.24 -3.05
C GLN A 68 3.58 12.23 -4.02
N GLY A 69 2.78 13.13 -4.55
CA GLY A 69 3.26 14.02 -5.61
C GLY A 69 3.72 13.22 -6.83
N SER A 70 4.97 13.43 -7.25
CA SER A 70 5.55 12.70 -8.38
C SER A 70 6.27 11.42 -7.95
N ASN A 71 6.34 11.16 -6.65
CA ASN A 71 7.00 9.96 -6.12
C ASN A 71 5.99 8.83 -6.00
N TYR A 72 6.41 7.61 -6.32
CA TYR A 72 5.54 6.46 -6.14
C TYR A 72 6.36 5.19 -5.88
N VAL A 73 5.70 4.24 -5.23
CA VAL A 73 6.22 2.89 -5.03
C VAL A 73 5.09 1.93 -5.39
N ILE A 74 5.40 0.90 -6.14
CA ILE A 74 4.43 -0.13 -6.51
C ILE A 74 5.02 -1.48 -6.13
N GLY A 75 4.27 -2.25 -5.35
CA GLY A 75 4.62 -3.61 -4.99
C GLY A 75 3.56 -4.58 -5.47
N MET A 76 3.97 -5.79 -5.81
CA MET A 76 3.05 -6.87 -6.19
C MET A 76 2.90 -7.82 -5.02
N PHE A 77 1.66 -8.27 -4.77
CA PHE A 77 1.41 -9.23 -3.70
C PHE A 77 0.33 -10.21 -4.13
N THR A 78 0.26 -11.34 -3.42
CA THR A 78 -0.74 -12.37 -3.69
C THR A 78 -1.63 -12.60 -2.48
N VAL A 79 -2.86 -12.99 -2.76
CA VAL A 79 -3.83 -13.46 -1.77
C VAL A 79 -4.18 -14.90 -2.14
N ASN A 80 -4.03 -15.80 -1.18
CA ASN A 80 -4.25 -17.23 -1.43
C ASN A 80 -5.67 -17.67 -1.12
#